data_60495cb2d5028b75e57e1ecf465b2655
#
_entry.id   60495cb2d5028b75e57e1ecf465b2655
#
_cell.length_a   1.000
_cell.length_b   1.000
_cell.length_c   1.000
_cell.angle_alpha   90.00
_cell.angle_beta   90.00
_cell.angle_gamma   90.00
#
_symmetry.space_group_name_H-M   'P 1'
#
loop_
_entity.id
_entity.type
_entity.pdbx_description
1 polymer ?
#
loop_
_entity_poly.entity_id
_entity_poly.type
_entity_poly.pdbx_seq_one_letter_code
_entity_poly.pdbx_strand_id
1 'polypeptide(L)'
;MYGLYHTFNFITSYDHKDPSEKSIAWRLIVLESLAGVPGFVAAGYRHFHSLRTLQRDHGWIATLLEEAENERMHLIVCLEVAKASTLTRSMVIAVQMVMTPALFFLYIFHPKSMHRFVGYLEETACYTYVNVIRNIETPGTKLHTAWAHLPAPALAIGYWRLPADASWKDTLGCIMADETHHRYSYSYSSLKLFVNFVFVSAMSTIRSPI
;
A
#
# COMPACT_ATOMS: atom_id res chain seq x y z
N MET A 1 -17.00 -0.96 3.70
CA MET A 1 -15.80 -0.22 4.17
C MET A 1 -15.76 -0.04 5.67
N TYR A 2 -16.78 0.53 6.32
CA TYR A 2 -16.83 0.70 7.78
C TYR A 2 -16.53 -0.61 8.54
N GLY A 3 -17.15 -1.73 8.14
CA GLY A 3 -16.89 -3.04 8.74
C GLY A 3 -15.44 -3.53 8.60
N LEU A 4 -14.82 -3.39 7.43
CA LEU A 4 -13.42 -3.79 7.21
C LEU A 4 -12.46 -2.98 8.10
N TYR A 5 -12.67 -1.68 8.21
CA TYR A 5 -11.87 -0.81 9.07
C TYR A 5 -11.95 -1.22 10.55
N HIS A 6 -13.17 -1.49 11.06
CA HIS A 6 -13.35 -1.96 12.44
C HIS A 6 -12.75 -3.34 12.68
N THR A 7 -12.89 -4.27 11.72
CA THR A 7 -12.24 -5.59 11.79
C THR A 7 -10.73 -5.45 11.83
N PHE A 8 -10.17 -4.58 10.99
CA PHE A 8 -8.73 -4.30 10.97
C PHE A 8 -8.23 -3.68 12.29
N ASN A 9 -8.97 -2.72 12.86
CA ASN A 9 -8.64 -2.16 14.17
C ASN A 9 -8.69 -3.22 15.27
N PHE A 10 -9.68 -4.11 15.24
CA PHE A 10 -9.81 -5.21 16.21
C PHE A 10 -8.64 -6.21 16.10
N ILE A 11 -8.31 -6.67 14.88
CA ILE A 11 -7.21 -7.62 14.62
C ILE A 11 -5.87 -7.03 15.06
N THR A 12 -5.66 -5.73 14.86
CA THR A 12 -4.41 -5.05 15.20
C THR A 12 -4.41 -4.50 16.63
N SER A 13 -5.50 -4.66 17.40
CA SER A 13 -5.68 -4.09 18.74
C SER A 13 -5.34 -2.59 18.79
N TYR A 14 -5.78 -1.85 17.76
CA TYR A 14 -5.41 -0.47 17.54
C TYR A 14 -6.23 0.51 18.38
N ASP A 15 -5.53 1.22 19.26
CA ASP A 15 -6.09 2.37 19.98
C ASP A 15 -5.65 3.68 19.29
N HIS A 16 -6.63 4.48 18.86
CA HIS A 16 -6.36 5.74 18.18
C HIS A 16 -5.74 6.82 19.08
N LYS A 17 -5.96 6.74 20.40
CA LYS A 17 -5.54 7.79 21.33
C LYS A 17 -4.10 7.60 21.80
N ASP A 18 -3.77 6.39 22.22
CA ASP A 18 -2.46 6.07 22.77
C ASP A 18 -2.08 4.62 22.39
N PRO A 19 -1.76 4.37 21.10
CA PRO A 19 -1.44 3.05 20.64
C PRO A 19 -0.11 2.55 21.22
N SER A 20 -0.04 1.26 21.50
CA SER A 20 1.22 0.64 21.93
C SER A 20 2.14 0.40 20.74
N GLU A 21 3.45 0.41 20.99
CA GLU A 21 4.48 0.06 20.01
C GLU A 21 4.17 -1.27 19.29
N LYS A 22 3.84 -2.31 20.07
CA LYS A 22 3.55 -3.64 19.55
C LYS A 22 2.32 -3.67 18.64
N SER A 23 1.27 -2.94 19.01
CA SER A 23 0.04 -2.83 18.21
C SER A 23 0.32 -2.12 16.88
N ILE A 24 1.08 -1.02 16.91
CA ILE A 24 1.45 -0.29 15.69
C ILE A 24 2.39 -1.10 14.82
N ALA A 25 3.43 -1.70 15.37
CA ALA A 25 4.35 -2.54 14.59
C ALA A 25 3.59 -3.65 13.85
N TRP A 26 2.66 -4.32 14.53
CA TRP A 26 1.81 -5.32 13.91
C TRP A 26 0.87 -4.74 12.84
N ARG A 27 0.26 -3.58 13.13
CA ARG A 27 -0.62 -2.89 12.19
C ARG A 27 0.11 -2.52 10.90
N LEU A 28 1.29 -1.94 10.99
CA LEU A 28 2.10 -1.57 9.82
C LEU A 28 2.47 -2.82 9.01
N ILE A 29 2.96 -3.89 9.66
CA ILE A 29 3.28 -5.15 8.97
C ILE A 29 2.06 -5.69 8.19
N VAL A 30 0.87 -5.66 8.78
CA VAL A 30 -0.34 -6.14 8.10
C VAL A 30 -0.70 -5.24 6.93
N LEU A 31 -0.69 -3.91 7.10
CA LEU A 31 -0.98 -2.95 6.02
C LEU A 31 -0.06 -3.16 4.82
N GLU A 32 1.25 -3.09 5.04
CA GLU A 32 2.25 -3.20 3.99
C GLU A 32 2.26 -4.59 3.33
N SER A 33 1.91 -5.65 4.10
CA SER A 33 1.77 -7.00 3.53
C SER A 33 0.63 -7.07 2.51
N LEU A 34 -0.44 -6.29 2.74
CA LEU A 34 -1.59 -6.22 1.85
C LEU A 34 -1.34 -5.28 0.66
N ALA A 35 -0.71 -4.14 0.91
CA ALA A 35 -0.46 -3.09 -0.08
C ALA A 35 0.51 -3.52 -1.18
N GLY A 36 1.52 -4.32 -0.86
CA GLY A 36 2.52 -4.79 -1.82
C GLY A 36 2.01 -5.76 -2.90
N VAL A 37 0.77 -6.29 -2.81
CA VAL A 37 0.27 -7.31 -3.75
C VAL A 37 -0.46 -6.73 -4.96
N PRO A 38 -1.36 -5.73 -4.82
CA PRO A 38 -2.23 -5.28 -5.93
C PRO A 38 -1.46 -4.74 -7.13
N GLY A 39 -0.44 -3.91 -6.89
CA GLY A 39 0.39 -3.33 -7.96
C GLY A 39 1.07 -4.40 -8.78
N PHE A 40 1.68 -5.39 -8.13
CA PHE A 40 2.34 -6.52 -8.79
C PHE A 40 1.35 -7.36 -9.62
N VAL A 41 0.17 -7.68 -9.07
CA VAL A 41 -0.87 -8.45 -9.77
C VAL A 41 -1.39 -7.69 -10.99
N ALA A 42 -1.69 -6.40 -10.84
CA ALA A 42 -2.19 -5.57 -11.92
C ALA A 42 -1.14 -5.41 -13.04
N ALA A 43 0.12 -5.16 -12.69
CA ALA A 43 1.22 -5.07 -13.65
C ALA A 43 1.39 -6.36 -14.45
N GLY A 44 1.41 -7.52 -13.78
CA GLY A 44 1.52 -8.82 -14.44
C GLY A 44 0.37 -9.10 -15.41
N TYR A 45 -0.88 -8.85 -14.99
CA TYR A 45 -2.03 -8.98 -15.87
C TYR A 45 -1.94 -8.06 -17.09
N ARG A 46 -1.61 -6.78 -16.89
CA ARG A 46 -1.49 -5.78 -17.97
C ARG A 46 -0.36 -6.12 -18.93
N HIS A 47 0.76 -6.66 -18.43
CA HIS A 47 1.85 -7.12 -19.26
C HIS A 47 1.40 -8.20 -20.25
N PHE A 48 0.78 -9.27 -19.78
CA PHE A 48 0.28 -10.32 -20.66
C PHE A 48 -0.87 -9.86 -21.54
N HIS A 49 -1.73 -8.95 -21.07
CA HIS A 49 -2.77 -8.35 -21.89
C HIS A 49 -2.19 -7.55 -23.05
N SER A 50 -1.20 -6.70 -22.79
CA SER A 50 -0.50 -5.90 -23.80
C SER A 50 0.15 -6.79 -24.89
N LEU A 51 0.84 -7.85 -24.50
CA LEU A 51 1.42 -8.83 -25.43
C LEU A 51 0.37 -9.53 -26.28
N ARG A 52 -0.71 -10.01 -25.67
CA ARG A 52 -1.79 -10.75 -26.37
C ARG A 52 -2.54 -9.87 -27.35
N THR A 53 -2.73 -8.60 -27.03
CA THR A 53 -3.49 -7.66 -27.87
C THR A 53 -2.63 -6.80 -28.78
N LEU A 54 -1.30 -6.87 -28.63
CA LEU A 54 -0.32 -6.02 -29.32
C LEU A 54 -0.60 -4.51 -29.10
N GLN A 55 -1.10 -4.15 -27.92
CA GLN A 55 -1.45 -2.79 -27.56
C GLN A 55 -0.46 -2.21 -26.54
N ARG A 56 -0.15 -0.92 -26.69
CA ARG A 56 0.72 -0.20 -25.74
C ARG A 56 -0.02 -0.01 -24.41
N ASP A 57 0.71 -0.20 -23.33
CA ASP A 57 0.19 -0.03 -21.96
C ASP A 57 0.27 1.42 -21.44
N HIS A 58 0.93 2.32 -22.16
CA HIS A 58 1.06 3.74 -21.83
C HIS A 58 1.77 4.02 -20.49
N GLY A 59 2.65 3.11 -20.06
CA GLY A 59 3.49 3.29 -18.86
C GLY A 59 2.89 2.73 -17.57
N TRP A 60 1.65 2.24 -17.58
CA TRP A 60 1.00 1.72 -16.37
C TRP A 60 1.70 0.53 -15.73
N ILE A 61 2.29 -0.36 -16.54
CA ILE A 61 3.04 -1.51 -16.04
C ILE A 61 4.21 -1.03 -15.18
N ALA A 62 4.98 -0.04 -15.66
CA ALA A 62 6.11 0.51 -14.93
C ALA A 62 5.65 1.17 -13.61
N THR A 63 4.64 2.03 -13.66
CA THR A 63 4.09 2.69 -12.47
C THR A 63 3.63 1.69 -11.40
N LEU A 64 2.87 0.67 -11.80
CA LEU A 64 2.38 -0.36 -10.85
C LEU A 64 3.52 -1.21 -10.27
N LEU A 65 4.59 -1.46 -11.02
CA LEU A 65 5.77 -2.16 -10.50
C LEU A 65 6.59 -1.28 -9.54
N GLU A 66 6.71 0.02 -9.82
CA GLU A 66 7.36 0.97 -8.94
C GLU A 66 6.60 1.07 -7.60
N GLU A 67 5.27 1.17 -7.63
CA GLU A 67 4.43 1.15 -6.44
C GLU A 67 4.60 -0.16 -5.65
N ALA A 68 4.53 -1.31 -6.32
CA ALA A 68 4.70 -2.61 -5.66
C ALA A 68 6.11 -2.79 -5.03
N GLU A 69 7.15 -2.25 -5.65
CA GLU A 69 8.52 -2.27 -5.10
C GLU A 69 8.63 -1.32 -3.89
N ASN A 70 8.00 -0.17 -3.95
CA ASN A 70 7.97 0.78 -2.85
C ASN A 70 7.25 0.18 -1.63
N GLU A 71 6.06 -0.43 -1.81
CA GLU A 71 5.34 -1.14 -0.76
C GLU A 71 6.16 -2.30 -0.15
N ARG A 72 6.91 -3.02 -0.99
CA ARG A 72 7.84 -4.04 -0.52
C ARG A 72 8.91 -3.46 0.40
N MET A 73 9.41 -2.26 0.10
CA MET A 73 10.41 -1.59 0.94
C MET A 73 9.81 -1.12 2.27
N HIS A 74 8.57 -0.57 2.26
CA HIS A 74 7.83 -0.25 3.48
C HIS A 74 7.72 -1.46 4.39
N LEU A 75 7.28 -2.61 3.83
CA LEU A 75 7.14 -3.85 4.58
C LEU A 75 8.47 -4.33 5.20
N ILE A 76 9.56 -4.34 4.43
CA ILE A 76 10.86 -4.81 4.91
C ILE A 76 11.36 -3.94 6.05
N VAL A 77 11.25 -2.62 5.92
CA VAL A 77 11.65 -1.65 6.95
C VAL A 77 10.80 -1.81 8.22
N CYS A 78 9.48 -1.99 8.08
CA CYS A 78 8.59 -2.27 9.22
C CYS A 78 8.93 -3.61 9.91
N LEU A 79 9.26 -4.65 9.15
CA LEU A 79 9.69 -5.95 9.69
C LEU A 79 11.02 -5.86 10.44
N GLU A 80 11.95 -5.02 9.97
CA GLU A 80 13.24 -4.78 10.61
C GLU A 80 13.04 -4.07 11.95
N VAL A 81 12.31 -2.95 11.99
CA VAL A 81 12.03 -2.18 13.20
C VAL A 81 11.27 -3.01 14.23
N ALA A 82 10.28 -3.79 13.79
CA ALA A 82 9.52 -4.70 14.66
C ALA A 82 10.34 -5.90 15.13
N LYS A 83 11.57 -6.10 14.66
CA LYS A 83 12.39 -7.32 14.89
C LYS A 83 11.58 -8.59 14.63
N ALA A 84 10.88 -8.61 13.51
CA ALA A 84 9.90 -9.62 13.18
C ALA A 84 10.50 -11.04 13.18
N SER A 85 9.87 -11.95 13.91
CA SER A 85 10.27 -13.35 14.00
C SER A 85 10.15 -14.05 12.63
N THR A 86 10.83 -15.19 12.49
CA THR A 86 10.68 -16.05 11.31
C THR A 86 9.22 -16.46 11.09
N LEU A 87 8.47 -16.72 12.17
CA LEU A 87 7.05 -17.03 12.08
C LEU A 87 6.25 -15.86 11.49
N THR A 88 6.47 -14.64 11.98
CA THR A 88 5.80 -13.43 11.45
C THR A 88 6.08 -13.28 9.95
N ARG A 89 7.34 -13.42 9.53
CA ARG A 89 7.72 -13.35 8.11
C ARG A 89 7.08 -14.46 7.28
N SER A 90 7.00 -15.68 7.79
CA SER A 90 6.30 -16.77 7.11
C SER A 90 4.80 -16.52 6.99
N MET A 91 4.17 -15.91 8.00
CA MET A 91 2.75 -15.50 7.92
C MET A 91 2.52 -14.44 6.85
N VAL A 92 3.41 -13.45 6.73
CA VAL A 92 3.35 -12.44 5.65
C VAL A 92 3.35 -13.12 4.28
N ILE A 93 4.30 -14.04 4.05
CA ILE A 93 4.39 -14.79 2.79
C ILE A 93 3.10 -15.59 2.54
N ALA A 94 2.58 -16.29 3.56
CA ALA A 94 1.36 -17.08 3.43
C ALA A 94 0.14 -16.22 3.07
N VAL A 95 0.00 -15.03 3.68
CA VAL A 95 -1.07 -14.07 3.36
C VAL A 95 -0.94 -13.59 1.92
N GLN A 96 0.25 -13.20 1.48
CA GLN A 96 0.49 -12.75 0.11
C GLN A 96 0.22 -13.86 -0.91
N MET A 97 0.59 -15.11 -0.63
CA MET A 97 0.30 -16.24 -1.50
C MET A 97 -1.21 -16.51 -1.66
N VAL A 98 -2.01 -16.30 -0.63
CA VAL A 98 -3.48 -16.42 -0.70
C VAL A 98 -4.10 -15.22 -1.41
N MET A 99 -3.61 -14.01 -1.12
CA MET A 99 -4.15 -12.79 -1.72
C MET A 99 -3.86 -12.66 -3.21
N THR A 100 -2.67 -13.08 -3.65
CA THR A 100 -2.27 -12.94 -5.07
C THR A 100 -3.29 -13.55 -6.04
N PRO A 101 -3.71 -14.83 -5.93
CA PRO A 101 -4.72 -15.37 -6.81
C PRO A 101 -6.09 -14.71 -6.62
N ALA A 102 -6.47 -14.37 -5.38
CA ALA A 102 -7.75 -13.72 -5.12
C ALA A 102 -7.84 -12.34 -5.81
N LEU A 103 -6.79 -11.52 -5.69
CA LEU A 103 -6.73 -10.21 -6.34
C LEU A 103 -6.54 -10.33 -7.87
N PHE A 104 -5.84 -11.37 -8.34
CA PHE A 104 -5.73 -11.64 -9.78
C PHE A 104 -7.11 -11.86 -10.41
N PHE A 105 -7.93 -12.72 -9.82
CA PHE A 105 -9.30 -12.94 -10.30
C PHE A 105 -10.18 -11.70 -10.14
N LEU A 106 -10.05 -10.98 -9.01
CA LEU A 106 -10.74 -9.71 -8.83
C LEU A 106 -10.37 -8.70 -9.93
N TYR A 107 -9.08 -8.63 -10.31
CA TYR A 107 -8.63 -7.72 -11.36
C TYR A 107 -9.15 -8.10 -12.75
N ILE A 108 -9.21 -9.39 -13.07
CA ILE A 108 -9.77 -9.87 -14.34
C ILE A 108 -11.25 -9.49 -14.47
N PHE A 109 -12.04 -9.73 -13.43
CA PHE A 109 -13.50 -9.56 -13.51
C PHE A 109 -13.96 -8.15 -13.15
N HIS A 110 -13.28 -7.49 -12.23
CA HIS A 110 -13.67 -6.20 -11.67
C HIS A 110 -12.47 -5.27 -11.37
N PRO A 111 -11.69 -4.84 -12.39
CA PRO A 111 -10.48 -4.03 -12.16
C PRO A 111 -10.76 -2.73 -11.40
N LYS A 112 -11.92 -2.10 -11.64
CA LYS A 112 -12.33 -0.89 -10.89
C LYS A 112 -12.49 -1.15 -9.39
N SER A 113 -13.01 -2.33 -9.01
CA SER A 113 -13.17 -2.68 -7.59
C SER A 113 -11.82 -2.88 -6.92
N MET A 114 -10.84 -3.45 -7.64
CA MET A 114 -9.50 -3.59 -7.11
C MET A 114 -8.83 -2.23 -6.90
N HIS A 115 -8.85 -1.33 -7.91
CA HIS A 115 -8.30 0.01 -7.74
C HIS A 115 -8.97 0.79 -6.61
N ARG A 116 -10.29 0.64 -6.46
CA ARG A 116 -11.00 1.26 -5.33
C ARG A 116 -10.61 0.67 -3.98
N PHE A 117 -10.41 -0.64 -3.91
CA PHE A 117 -9.92 -1.33 -2.71
C PHE A 117 -8.54 -0.81 -2.31
N VAL A 118 -7.61 -0.71 -3.26
CA VAL A 118 -6.27 -0.14 -3.00
C VAL A 118 -6.38 1.30 -2.53
N GLY A 119 -7.14 2.16 -3.20
CA GLY A 119 -7.34 3.55 -2.75
C GLY A 119 -7.82 3.67 -1.30
N TYR A 120 -8.59 2.70 -0.79
CA TYR A 120 -9.00 2.65 0.61
C TYR A 120 -7.89 2.13 1.54
N LEU A 121 -7.02 1.22 1.06
CA LEU A 121 -5.84 0.79 1.82
C LEU A 121 -4.91 1.98 2.03
N GLU A 122 -4.60 2.71 0.97
CA GLU A 122 -3.75 3.91 1.01
C GLU A 122 -4.32 5.00 1.92
N GLU A 123 -5.63 5.24 1.86
CA GLU A 123 -6.29 6.18 2.77
C GLU A 123 -6.13 5.74 4.23
N THR A 124 -6.29 4.44 4.51
CA THR A 124 -6.12 3.88 5.85
C THR A 124 -4.66 3.95 6.31
N ALA A 125 -3.71 3.73 5.40
CA ALA A 125 -2.29 3.87 5.65
C ALA A 125 -1.93 5.32 6.01
N CYS A 126 -2.32 6.28 5.17
CA CYS A 126 -2.10 7.71 5.45
C CYS A 126 -2.62 8.13 6.83
N TYR A 127 -3.86 7.76 7.20
CA TYR A 127 -4.41 8.05 8.54
C TYR A 127 -3.60 7.38 9.65
N THR A 128 -3.15 6.15 9.45
CA THR A 128 -2.33 5.43 10.43
C THR A 128 -1.01 6.15 10.63
N TYR A 129 -0.28 6.47 9.55
CA TYR A 129 1.02 7.15 9.63
C TYR A 129 0.93 8.53 10.25
N VAL A 130 -0.06 9.35 9.87
CA VAL A 130 -0.30 10.66 10.50
C VAL A 130 -0.50 10.51 12.01
N ASN A 131 -1.30 9.54 12.44
CA ASN A 131 -1.57 9.33 13.86
C ASN A 131 -0.33 8.81 14.61
N VAL A 132 0.44 7.92 14.00
CA VAL A 132 1.68 7.38 14.57
C VAL A 132 2.72 8.49 14.76
N ILE A 133 2.97 9.31 13.74
CA ILE A 133 3.92 10.43 13.80
C ILE A 133 3.50 11.41 14.90
N ARG A 134 2.21 11.78 14.95
CA ARG A 134 1.67 12.65 16.01
C ARG A 134 1.91 12.09 17.41
N ASN A 135 1.70 10.79 17.61
CA ASN A 135 1.93 10.15 18.90
C ASN A 135 3.44 10.10 19.25
N ILE A 136 4.33 9.91 18.28
CA ILE A 136 5.77 10.00 18.50
C ILE A 136 6.19 11.42 18.94
N GLU A 137 5.56 12.44 18.39
CA GLU A 137 5.86 13.85 18.70
C GLU A 137 5.23 14.33 20.02
N THR A 138 4.23 13.62 20.54
CA THR A 138 3.49 14.03 21.75
C THR A 138 4.14 13.43 23.00
N PRO A 139 4.79 14.25 23.86
CA PRO A 139 5.36 13.77 25.13
C PRO A 139 4.32 13.07 26.00
N GLY A 140 4.74 11.99 26.67
CA GLY A 140 3.88 11.23 27.57
C GLY A 140 3.09 10.10 26.92
N THR A 141 3.06 9.98 25.59
CA THR A 141 2.48 8.83 24.89
C THR A 141 3.40 7.63 24.93
N LYS A 142 2.85 6.42 24.73
CA LYS A 142 3.62 5.17 24.64
C LYS A 142 4.59 5.18 23.47
N LEU A 143 4.16 5.71 22.30
CA LEU A 143 5.01 5.79 21.11
C LEU A 143 6.12 6.82 21.26
N HIS A 144 5.87 7.95 21.93
CA HIS A 144 6.94 8.90 22.25
C HIS A 144 8.04 8.22 23.08
N THR A 145 7.65 7.51 24.14
CA THR A 145 8.60 6.81 25.00
C THR A 145 9.40 5.73 24.25
N ALA A 146 8.75 5.01 23.31
CA ALA A 146 9.41 3.92 22.60
C ALA A 146 10.21 4.39 21.37
N TRP A 147 9.74 5.39 20.63
CA TRP A 147 10.21 5.68 19.27
C TRP A 147 10.76 7.10 19.04
N ALA A 148 10.65 8.03 20.01
CA ALA A 148 11.13 9.39 19.81
C ALA A 148 12.64 9.50 19.49
N HIS A 149 13.43 8.55 19.99
CA HIS A 149 14.88 8.50 19.79
C HIS A 149 15.33 7.25 19.01
N LEU A 150 14.40 6.53 18.39
CA LEU A 150 14.75 5.37 17.60
C LEU A 150 15.42 5.82 16.29
N PRO A 151 16.64 5.34 15.97
CA PRO A 151 17.29 5.68 14.70
C PRO A 151 16.57 5.04 13.52
N ALA A 152 16.72 5.65 12.34
CA ALA A 152 16.26 5.06 11.11
C ALA A 152 17.02 3.77 10.80
N PRO A 153 16.35 2.72 10.28
CA PRO A 153 17.04 1.53 9.76
C PRO A 153 18.02 1.89 8.63
N ALA A 154 19.17 1.21 8.58
CA ALA A 154 20.16 1.44 7.52
C ALA A 154 19.57 1.27 6.11
N LEU A 155 18.65 0.33 5.96
CA LEU A 155 17.94 0.12 4.72
C LEU A 155 17.09 1.33 4.31
N ALA A 156 16.39 1.96 5.28
CA ALA A 156 15.60 3.17 5.04
C ALA A 156 16.49 4.36 4.65
N ILE A 157 17.62 4.54 5.36
CA ILE A 157 18.61 5.58 5.03
C ILE A 157 19.08 5.43 3.57
N GLY A 158 19.41 4.20 3.15
CA GLY A 158 19.86 3.93 1.78
C GLY A 158 18.77 4.17 0.73
N TYR A 159 17.55 3.71 0.99
CA TYR A 159 16.45 3.77 0.03
C TYR A 159 15.95 5.20 -0.20
N TRP A 160 15.62 5.93 0.86
CA TRP A 160 15.14 7.31 0.77
C TRP A 160 16.26 8.36 0.77
N ARG A 161 17.55 7.93 0.79
CA ARG A 161 18.71 8.83 0.85
C ARG A 161 18.64 9.79 2.02
N LEU A 162 18.27 9.29 3.18
CA LEU A 162 18.16 10.07 4.40
C LEU A 162 19.58 10.41 4.97
N PRO A 163 19.70 11.46 5.81
CA PRO A 163 20.90 11.69 6.58
C PRO A 163 21.26 10.48 7.45
N ALA A 164 22.56 10.28 7.71
CA ALA A 164 23.03 9.13 8.50
C ALA A 164 22.52 9.13 9.96
N ASP A 165 22.13 10.28 10.48
CA ASP A 165 21.56 10.50 11.81
C ASP A 165 20.02 10.59 11.81
N ALA A 166 19.37 10.24 10.70
CA ALA A 166 17.91 10.25 10.58
C ALA A 166 17.26 9.35 11.63
N SER A 167 16.08 9.75 12.06
CA SER A 167 15.26 9.00 13.01
C SER A 167 14.26 8.06 12.33
N TRP A 168 13.72 7.13 13.11
CA TRP A 168 12.57 6.33 12.67
C TRP A 168 11.36 7.19 12.27
N LYS A 169 11.15 8.30 12.97
CA LYS A 169 10.10 9.26 12.61
C LYS A 169 10.31 9.84 11.21
N ASP A 170 11.54 10.15 10.81
CA ASP A 170 11.84 10.66 9.47
C ASP A 170 11.53 9.59 8.41
N THR A 171 11.86 8.34 8.69
CA THR A 171 11.47 7.20 7.83
C THR A 171 9.94 7.09 7.68
N LEU A 172 9.19 7.18 8.77
CA LEU A 172 7.71 7.18 8.73
C LEU A 172 7.16 8.37 7.94
N GLY A 173 7.83 9.51 7.97
CA GLY A 173 7.51 10.67 7.15
C GLY A 173 7.66 10.41 5.65
N CYS A 174 8.71 9.69 5.25
CA CYS A 174 8.91 9.27 3.87
C CYS A 174 7.84 8.28 3.42
N ILE A 175 7.59 7.24 4.21
CA ILE A 175 6.53 6.27 3.93
C ILE A 175 5.18 6.99 3.78
N MET A 176 4.82 7.87 4.69
CA MET A 176 3.57 8.66 4.60
C MET A 176 3.49 9.50 3.31
N ALA A 177 4.59 10.04 2.83
CA ALA A 177 4.64 10.78 1.57
C ALA A 177 4.38 9.85 0.38
N ASP A 178 4.99 8.67 0.37
CA ASP A 178 4.78 7.64 -0.65
C ASP A 178 3.30 7.17 -0.66
N GLU A 179 2.71 6.84 0.49
CA GLU A 179 1.29 6.47 0.63
C GLU A 179 0.35 7.57 0.09
N THR A 180 0.70 8.83 0.35
CA THR A 180 -0.07 9.97 -0.17
C THR A 180 -0.01 10.02 -1.69
N HIS A 181 1.15 9.75 -2.28
CA HIS A 181 1.34 9.68 -3.73
C HIS A 181 0.54 8.52 -4.34
N HIS A 182 0.62 7.31 -3.75
CA HIS A 182 -0.14 6.14 -4.20
C HIS A 182 -1.64 6.41 -4.16
N ARG A 183 -2.16 6.99 -3.08
CA ARG A 183 -3.57 7.37 -2.97
C ARG A 183 -4.05 8.25 -4.13
N TYR A 184 -3.25 9.23 -4.55
CA TYR A 184 -3.58 10.08 -5.70
C TYR A 184 -3.54 9.29 -7.01
N SER A 185 -2.54 8.44 -7.18
CA SER A 185 -2.37 7.58 -8.35
C SER A 185 -3.60 6.68 -8.58
N TYR A 186 -4.05 5.97 -7.54
CA TYR A 186 -5.23 5.10 -7.63
C TYR A 186 -6.55 5.84 -7.78
N SER A 187 -6.70 7.01 -7.17
CA SER A 187 -7.88 7.86 -7.34
C SER A 187 -8.00 8.37 -8.77
N TYR A 188 -6.88 8.80 -9.37
CA TYR A 188 -6.83 9.23 -10.77
C TYR A 188 -7.03 8.08 -11.76
N SER A 189 -6.48 6.90 -11.47
CA SER A 189 -6.61 5.69 -12.29
C SER A 189 -8.04 5.21 -12.39
N SER A 190 -8.78 5.21 -11.29
CA SER A 190 -10.19 4.85 -11.27
C SER A 190 -11.03 5.80 -12.14
N LEU A 191 -10.71 7.09 -12.16
CA LEU A 191 -11.38 8.09 -12.99
C LEU A 191 -11.05 7.92 -14.49
N LYS A 192 -9.78 7.68 -14.83
CA LYS A 192 -9.32 7.51 -16.22
C LYS A 192 -9.83 6.21 -16.86
N LEU A 193 -9.88 5.13 -16.10
CA LEU A 193 -10.53 3.87 -16.53
C LEU A 193 -12.02 4.06 -16.78
N PHE A 194 -12.69 4.91 -16.00
CA PHE A 194 -14.09 5.26 -16.23
C PHE A 194 -14.28 6.04 -17.55
N VAL A 195 -13.45 7.05 -17.81
CA VAL A 195 -13.49 7.84 -19.02
C VAL A 195 -13.22 6.99 -20.27
N ASN A 196 -12.18 6.16 -20.26
CA ASN A 196 -11.86 5.29 -21.39
C ASN A 196 -12.94 4.23 -21.65
N PHE A 197 -13.55 3.67 -20.61
CA PHE A 197 -14.64 2.70 -20.75
C PHE A 197 -15.89 3.35 -21.37
N VAL A 198 -16.24 4.57 -20.97
CA VAL A 198 -17.36 5.34 -21.53
C VAL A 198 -17.09 5.70 -23.00
N PHE A 199 -15.85 6.13 -23.32
CA PHE A 199 -15.49 6.47 -24.71
C PHE A 199 -15.48 5.23 -25.64
N VAL A 200 -14.92 4.11 -25.21
CA VAL A 200 -14.88 2.86 -26.01
C VAL A 200 -16.29 2.29 -26.18
N SER A 201 -17.12 2.34 -25.14
CA SER A 201 -18.53 1.91 -25.22
C SER A 201 -19.36 2.82 -26.14
N ALA A 202 -19.15 4.13 -26.08
CA ALA A 202 -19.80 5.08 -26.99
C ALA A 202 -19.35 4.92 -28.45
N MET A 203 -18.06 4.64 -28.70
CA MET A 203 -17.55 4.38 -30.05
C MET A 203 -18.01 3.04 -30.63
N SER A 204 -18.22 2.01 -29.81
CA SER A 204 -18.77 0.73 -30.28
C SER A 204 -20.23 0.84 -30.67
N THR A 205 -20.98 1.75 -30.07
CA THR A 205 -22.39 2.01 -30.40
C THR A 205 -22.54 2.83 -31.69
N ILE A 206 -21.52 3.59 -32.09
CA ILE A 206 -21.51 4.39 -33.32
C ILE A 206 -21.03 3.57 -34.56
N ARG A 207 -20.41 2.41 -34.36
CA ARG A 207 -19.95 1.49 -35.41
C ARG A 207 -20.92 0.33 -35.65
N SER A 208 -22.22 0.55 -35.67
CA SER A 208 -23.18 -0.36 -36.28
C SER A 208 -23.32 0.07 -37.73
N PRO A 209 -22.77 -0.64 -38.72
CA PRO A 209 -23.06 -0.34 -40.11
C PRO A 209 -24.46 -0.87 -40.47
N ILE A 210 -25.15 -0.02 -41.20
CA ILE A 210 -26.30 -0.38 -42.03
C ILE A 210 -25.91 -1.50 -43.00
#